data_777ac6bbaa95ab064a211a44761ce050
#
_entry.id   777ac6bbaa95ab064a211a44761ce050
#
_cell.length_a   1.000
_cell.length_b   1.000
_cell.length_c   1.000
_cell.angle_alpha   90.00
_cell.angle_beta   90.00
_cell.angle_gamma   90.00
#
_symmetry.space_group_name_H-M   'P 1'
#
loop_
_entity.id
_entity.type
_entity.pdbx_description
1 polymer ?
#
loop_
_entity_poly.entity_id
_entity_poly.type
_entity_poly.pdbx_seq_one_letter_code
_entity_poly.pdbx_strand_id
1 'polypeptide(L)'
;MKQIETILSPALYPFRKMNGSHICVVIDILRATTSICTAVNNGAKAIIPVKTIEEAKEYKDNGFLVAGERIENTFPFADWGNSALEFTRQRVEGNEIVHSTTN
;
A
#
# COMPACT_ATOMS: atom_id res chain seq x y z
N MET A 1 16.37 -5.04 -26.56
CA MET A 1 16.46 -6.09 -25.50
C MET A 1 15.73 -5.59 -24.28
N LYS A 2 14.88 -6.42 -23.67
CA LYS A 2 14.27 -6.10 -22.37
C LYS A 2 15.30 -6.31 -21.28
N GLN A 3 15.49 -5.33 -20.44
CA GLN A 3 16.42 -5.38 -19.32
C GLN A 3 15.62 -5.43 -18.01
N ILE A 4 16.06 -6.26 -17.07
CA ILE A 4 15.53 -6.34 -15.72
C ILE A 4 16.63 -5.90 -14.76
N GLU A 5 16.29 -4.99 -13.87
CA GLU A 5 17.18 -4.56 -12.78
C GLU A 5 16.49 -4.76 -11.44
N THR A 6 17.23 -5.25 -10.46
CA THR A 6 16.75 -5.43 -9.09
C THR A 6 17.37 -4.35 -8.20
N ILE A 7 16.53 -3.64 -7.47
CA ILE A 7 16.92 -2.60 -6.51
C ILE A 7 16.50 -3.07 -5.12
N LEU A 8 17.46 -3.38 -4.26
CA LEU A 8 17.20 -3.99 -2.97
C LEU A 8 16.71 -3.02 -1.89
N SER A 9 16.80 -1.72 -2.15
CA SER A 9 16.33 -0.69 -1.21
C SER A 9 15.74 0.49 -1.98
N PRO A 10 14.57 1.02 -1.58
CA PRO A 10 14.00 2.22 -2.19
C PRO A 10 14.95 3.42 -2.17
N ALA A 11 15.82 3.51 -1.16
CA ALA A 11 16.82 4.57 -1.06
C ALA A 11 17.83 4.58 -2.22
N LEU A 12 18.02 3.45 -2.89
CA LEU A 12 18.93 3.34 -4.04
C LEU A 12 18.26 3.74 -5.37
N TYR A 13 16.93 3.81 -5.42
CA TYR A 13 16.19 4.10 -6.64
C TYR A 13 16.58 5.43 -7.30
N PRO A 14 16.74 6.56 -6.57
CA PRO A 14 17.10 7.84 -7.17
C PRO A 14 18.47 7.85 -7.83
N PHE A 15 19.34 6.92 -7.48
CA PHE A 15 20.70 6.82 -8.02
C PHE A 15 20.78 5.93 -9.27
N ARG A 16 19.66 5.32 -9.67
CA ARG A 16 19.61 4.49 -10.87
C ARG A 16 19.20 5.33 -12.08
N LYS A 17 20.07 5.36 -13.09
CA LYS A 17 19.78 6.02 -14.37
C LYS A 17 18.96 5.06 -15.22
N MET A 18 17.65 5.19 -15.17
CA MET A 18 16.76 4.49 -16.08
C MET A 18 16.49 5.35 -17.31
N ASN A 19 16.93 4.87 -18.46
CA ASN A 19 16.69 5.54 -19.73
C ASN A 19 15.39 5.02 -20.36
N GLY A 20 14.51 5.95 -20.78
CA GLY A 20 13.26 5.60 -21.46
C GLY A 20 12.14 5.15 -20.51
N SER A 21 11.09 4.58 -21.09
CA SER A 21 9.93 4.09 -20.35
C SER A 21 10.27 2.78 -19.63
N HIS A 22 9.88 2.67 -18.36
CA HIS A 22 10.10 1.48 -17.55
C HIS A 22 8.87 1.16 -16.70
N ILE A 23 8.77 -0.08 -16.27
CA ILE A 23 7.78 -0.56 -15.31
C ILE A 23 8.50 -0.84 -14.00
N CYS A 24 8.04 -0.23 -12.92
CA CYS A 24 8.56 -0.49 -11.59
C CYS A 24 7.62 -1.47 -10.87
N VAL A 25 8.16 -2.59 -10.41
CA VAL A 25 7.43 -3.57 -9.60
C VAL A 25 7.91 -3.45 -8.16
N VAL A 26 7.02 -3.05 -7.28
CA VAL A 26 7.30 -2.96 -5.83
C VAL A 26 6.94 -4.29 -5.17
N ILE A 27 7.89 -4.85 -4.43
CA ILE A 27 7.73 -6.14 -3.77
C ILE A 27 8.00 -5.97 -2.27
N ASP A 28 6.96 -6.18 -1.48
CA ASP A 28 7.03 -6.23 -0.01
C ASP A 28 6.09 -7.34 0.47
N ILE A 29 6.60 -8.58 0.47
CA ILE A 29 5.82 -9.77 0.81
C ILE A 29 5.36 -9.73 2.27
N LEU A 30 6.18 -9.21 3.15
CA LEU A 30 5.88 -9.06 4.58
C LEU A 30 6.01 -7.59 5.01
N ARG A 31 4.96 -6.78 4.70
CA ARG A 31 3.70 -7.43 4.25
C ARG A 31 2.79 -6.55 3.36
N ALA A 32 3.18 -5.31 3.07
CA ALA A 32 2.28 -4.33 2.44
C ALA A 32 1.75 -4.79 1.07
N THR A 33 2.62 -5.26 0.18
CA THR A 33 2.16 -5.67 -1.17
C THR A 33 1.33 -6.95 -1.13
N THR A 34 1.53 -7.84 -0.17
CA THR A 34 0.65 -9.01 0.04
C THR A 34 -0.76 -8.55 0.45
N SER A 35 -0.86 -7.57 1.33
CA SER A 35 -2.15 -6.99 1.75
C SER A 35 -2.86 -6.30 0.59
N ILE A 36 -2.12 -5.53 -0.22
CA ILE A 36 -2.66 -4.87 -1.42
C ILE A 36 -3.17 -5.89 -2.44
N CYS A 37 -2.39 -6.93 -2.73
CA CYS A 37 -2.82 -7.98 -3.66
C CYS A 37 -4.06 -8.71 -3.15
N THR A 38 -4.15 -8.97 -1.86
CA THR A 38 -5.33 -9.58 -1.23
C THR A 38 -6.55 -8.69 -1.37
N ALA A 39 -6.41 -7.38 -1.10
CA ALA A 39 -7.49 -6.42 -1.26
C ALA A 39 -8.03 -6.39 -2.69
N VAL A 40 -7.15 -6.28 -3.68
CA VAL A 40 -7.53 -6.27 -5.10
C VAL A 40 -8.21 -7.58 -5.50
N ASN A 41 -7.66 -8.72 -5.09
CA ASN A 41 -8.26 -10.04 -5.35
C ASN A 41 -9.65 -10.19 -4.72
N ASN A 42 -9.87 -9.55 -3.58
CA ASN A 42 -11.15 -9.56 -2.87
C ASN A 42 -12.12 -8.46 -3.33
N GLY A 43 -11.79 -7.74 -4.41
CA GLY A 43 -12.70 -6.83 -5.09
C GLY A 43 -12.62 -5.37 -4.65
N ALA A 44 -11.53 -4.95 -4.02
CA ALA A 44 -11.29 -3.53 -3.78
C ALA A 44 -11.29 -2.76 -5.11
N LYS A 45 -11.98 -1.63 -5.14
CA LYS A 45 -12.06 -0.77 -6.31
C LYS A 45 -10.74 -0.06 -6.58
N ALA A 46 -10.06 0.37 -5.53
CA ALA A 46 -8.75 0.98 -5.58
C ALA A 46 -8.04 0.89 -4.22
N ILE A 47 -6.71 0.91 -4.26
CA ILE A 47 -5.87 1.15 -3.10
C ILE A 47 -5.17 2.49 -3.32
N ILE A 48 -5.29 3.39 -2.36
CA ILE A 48 -4.70 4.73 -2.39
C ILE A 48 -3.55 4.76 -1.39
N PRO A 49 -2.31 4.65 -1.84
CA PRO A 49 -1.16 4.71 -0.93
C PRO A 49 -0.93 6.15 -0.47
N VAL A 50 -0.71 6.31 0.82
CA VAL A 50 -0.34 7.60 1.43
C VAL A 50 0.90 7.46 2.28
N LYS A 51 1.70 8.53 2.31
CA LYS A 51 3.01 8.50 2.95
C LYS A 51 2.94 8.76 4.45
N THR A 52 2.02 9.60 4.89
CA THR A 52 1.98 10.08 6.27
C THR A 52 0.68 9.72 6.98
N ILE A 53 0.72 9.72 8.32
CA ILE A 53 -0.47 9.50 9.15
C ILE A 53 -1.46 10.66 8.97
N GLU A 54 -0.95 11.87 8.79
CA GLU A 54 -1.73 13.08 8.60
C GLU A 54 -2.57 13.00 7.31
N GLU A 55 -1.94 12.59 6.20
CA GLU A 55 -2.67 12.32 4.93
C GLU A 55 -3.74 11.25 5.13
N ALA A 56 -3.42 10.15 5.81
CA ALA A 56 -4.40 9.09 6.09
C ALA A 56 -5.57 9.63 6.92
N LYS A 57 -5.30 10.51 7.89
CA LYS A 57 -6.34 11.14 8.72
C LYS A 57 -7.25 12.06 7.92
N GLU A 58 -6.70 12.86 6.99
CA GLU A 58 -7.49 13.71 6.10
C GLU A 58 -8.47 12.89 5.25
N TYR A 59 -8.00 11.78 4.68
CA TYR A 59 -8.88 10.86 3.95
C TYR A 59 -9.95 10.26 4.86
N LYS A 60 -9.59 9.88 6.09
CA LYS A 60 -10.57 9.37 7.06
C LYS A 60 -11.66 10.37 7.37
N ASP A 61 -11.29 11.62 7.58
CA ASP A 61 -12.23 12.72 7.86
C ASP A 61 -13.15 13.01 6.66
N ASN A 62 -12.73 12.66 5.45
CA ASN A 62 -13.53 12.73 4.24
C ASN A 62 -14.33 11.44 3.94
N GLY A 63 -14.41 10.51 4.87
CA GLY A 63 -15.25 9.32 4.77
C GLY A 63 -14.63 8.10 4.09
N PHE A 64 -13.33 8.11 3.82
CA PHE A 64 -12.65 6.95 3.25
C PHE A 64 -12.37 5.87 4.30
N LEU A 65 -12.34 4.63 3.86
CA LEU A 65 -11.80 3.53 4.64
C LEU A 65 -10.28 3.64 4.69
N VAL A 66 -9.72 3.47 5.87
CA VAL A 66 -8.27 3.57 6.10
C VAL A 66 -7.75 2.29 6.72
N ALA A 67 -6.73 1.72 6.10
CA ALA A 67 -5.99 0.58 6.61
C ALA A 67 -4.51 0.94 6.77
N GLY A 68 -3.88 0.44 7.80
CA GLY A 68 -2.45 0.63 7.96
C GLY A 68 -1.94 0.61 9.38
N GLU A 69 -0.61 0.75 9.49
CA GLU A 69 0.09 0.69 10.75
C GLU A 69 1.37 1.52 10.72
N ARG A 70 1.85 1.91 11.90
CA ARG A 70 3.17 2.49 12.14
C ARG A 70 3.81 1.81 13.34
N ILE A 71 5.08 1.43 13.20
CA ILE A 71 5.86 0.81 14.28
C ILE A 71 5.05 -0.34 14.92
N GLU A 72 4.62 -1.29 14.08
CA GLU A 72 3.88 -2.50 14.46
C GLU A 72 2.48 -2.28 15.08
N ASN A 73 2.01 -1.03 15.13
CA ASN A 73 0.69 -0.71 15.68
C ASN A 73 -0.24 -0.11 14.62
N THR A 74 -1.49 -0.54 14.65
CA THR A 74 -2.57 0.08 13.88
C THR A 74 -2.83 1.49 14.38
N PHE A 75 -3.10 2.45 13.47
CA PHE A 75 -3.48 3.80 13.89
C PHE A 75 -4.80 3.78 14.65
N PRO A 76 -4.97 4.65 15.68
CA PRO A 76 -6.21 4.70 16.43
C PRO A 76 -7.47 4.97 15.60
N PHE A 77 -7.35 5.68 14.49
CA PHE A 77 -8.46 6.01 13.58
C PHE A 77 -8.60 5.07 12.38
N ALA A 78 -7.67 4.14 12.17
CA ALA A 78 -7.76 3.19 11.08
C ALA A 78 -8.91 2.20 11.29
N ASP A 79 -9.53 1.79 10.19
CA ASP A 79 -10.58 0.77 10.22
C ASP A 79 -10.00 -0.62 10.49
N TRP A 80 -8.76 -0.88 10.01
CA TRP A 80 -7.98 -2.08 10.34
C TRP A 80 -6.49 -1.87 10.07
N GLY A 81 -5.70 -2.84 10.46
CA GLY A 81 -4.23 -2.83 10.32
C GLY A 81 -3.74 -3.19 8.93
N ASN A 82 -2.54 -3.76 8.87
CA ASN A 82 -1.86 -4.12 7.61
C ASN A 82 -1.76 -5.64 7.38
N SER A 83 -2.48 -6.45 8.13
CA SER A 83 -2.52 -7.89 7.89
C SER A 83 -3.39 -8.22 6.67
N ALA A 84 -2.88 -9.02 5.73
CA ALA A 84 -3.65 -9.48 4.58
C ALA A 84 -4.97 -10.17 4.99
N LEU A 85 -4.99 -10.81 6.15
CA LEU A 85 -6.19 -11.47 6.70
C LEU A 85 -7.32 -10.50 7.04
N GLU A 86 -7.02 -9.21 7.22
CA GLU A 86 -8.02 -8.19 7.52
C GLU A 86 -8.68 -7.60 6.27
N PHE A 87 -8.08 -7.80 5.08
CA PHE A 87 -8.61 -7.32 3.80
C PHE A 87 -9.62 -8.32 3.21
N THR A 88 -10.62 -8.67 4.01
CA THR A 88 -11.67 -9.60 3.60
C THR A 88 -12.57 -9.00 2.52
N ARG A 89 -13.19 -9.86 1.69
CA ARG A 89 -14.14 -9.42 0.67
C ARG A 89 -15.23 -8.51 1.25
N GLN A 90 -15.79 -8.88 2.41
CA GLN A 90 -16.83 -8.09 3.08
C GLN A 90 -16.40 -6.65 3.38
N ARG A 91 -15.11 -6.42 3.70
CA ARG A 91 -14.58 -5.09 4.01
C ARG A 91 -14.20 -4.31 2.78
N VAL A 92 -13.66 -4.97 1.77
CA VAL A 92 -12.97 -4.27 0.68
C VAL A 92 -13.74 -4.22 -0.63
N GLU A 93 -14.69 -5.12 -0.90
CA GLU A 93 -15.38 -5.21 -2.18
C GLU A 93 -16.09 -3.90 -2.54
N GLY A 94 -15.78 -3.36 -3.71
CA GLY A 94 -16.35 -2.12 -4.22
C GLY A 94 -15.87 -0.84 -3.54
N ASN A 95 -14.98 -0.93 -2.57
CA ASN A 95 -14.47 0.21 -1.82
C ASN A 95 -13.11 0.69 -2.30
N GLU A 96 -12.87 1.99 -2.15
CA GLU A 96 -11.55 2.60 -2.22
C GLU A 96 -10.94 2.63 -0.82
N ILE A 97 -9.72 2.13 -0.67
CA ILE A 97 -9.08 1.97 0.62
C ILE A 97 -7.77 2.75 0.64
N VAL A 98 -7.67 3.67 1.57
CA VAL A 98 -6.44 4.41 1.85
C VAL A 98 -5.51 3.51 2.67
N HIS A 99 -4.28 3.35 2.22
CA HIS A 99 -3.33 2.43 2.84
C HIS A 99 -2.02 3.14 3.18
N SER A 100 -1.61 3.02 4.42
CA SER A 100 -0.35 3.58 4.91
C SER A 100 0.39 2.56 5.77
N THR A 101 1.69 2.44 5.54
CA THR A 101 2.56 1.51 6.26
C THR A 101 3.91 2.16 6.55
N THR A 102 4.68 1.56 7.47
CA THR A 102 6.01 2.04 7.88
C THR A 102 7.04 1.97 6.74
N ASN A 103 6.85 1.07 5.82
CA ASN A 103 7.75 0.86 4.68
C ASN A 103 7.38 1.69 3.46
#